data_797adf8565ab931d1b2c55bd7a1e21a7
#
_entry.id   797adf8565ab931d1b2c55bd7a1e21a7
#
_cell.length_a   1.000
_cell.length_b   1.000
_cell.length_c   1.000
_cell.angle_alpha   90.00
_cell.angle_beta   90.00
_cell.angle_gamma   90.00
#
_symmetry.space_group_name_H-M   'P 1'
#
loop_
_entity.id
_entity.type
_entity.pdbx_description
1 polymer ?
#
loop_
_entity_poly.entity_id
_entity_poly.type
_entity_poly.pdbx_seq_one_letter_code
_entity_poly.pdbx_strand_id
1 'polypeptide(L)'
;MKNELKVFEDSNIRSIYDEEKEIYYFSVVDIIAILIEKDYQGARKYWKVLKGRIVKEGNNELVTNCYQLKLESTDGKKYKTDVADIKTIFRIIQSVPSKKAEPIKQWLAKVGHERVQEMADPSTAIDRARDTYKKLGRSDKWIEQRFSGQQTRNKLTDYWKDHEITESEEFAILTNIIHQEWSGLSVKEHKNLKGLKSQNLRDHMSEAELIFTALAELSTRQVAENNEATGLNENKKAAKIGGNIAKRAKEDFEERTGQKVVTSDNYLPTEKKPKQIKNKAD
;
A
#
# COMPACT_ATOMS: atom_id res chain seq x y z
N MET A 1 -12.51 -6.65 7.31
CA MET A 1 -12.05 -6.92 5.92
C MET A 1 -12.00 -8.40 5.53
N LYS A 2 -12.11 -9.37 6.46
CA LYS A 2 -12.03 -10.82 6.11
C LYS A 2 -13.26 -11.42 5.46
N ASN A 3 -14.46 -10.78 5.53
CA ASN A 3 -15.70 -11.41 5.03
C ASN A 3 -16.23 -10.85 3.71
N GLU A 4 -15.83 -9.65 3.31
CA GLU A 4 -16.50 -8.89 2.25
C GLU A 4 -15.76 -8.96 0.90
N LEU A 5 -14.46 -9.23 0.91
CA LEU A 5 -13.69 -9.60 -0.29
C LEU A 5 -13.64 -11.12 -0.52
N LYS A 6 -14.32 -11.93 0.29
CA LYS A 6 -14.41 -13.40 0.15
C LYS A 6 -14.99 -13.85 -1.19
N VAL A 7 -15.75 -13.02 -1.87
CA VAL A 7 -16.26 -13.34 -3.21
C VAL A 7 -15.11 -13.61 -4.20
N PHE A 8 -13.89 -13.12 -3.90
CA PHE A 8 -12.70 -13.29 -4.72
C PHE A 8 -11.62 -14.15 -4.08
N GLU A 9 -11.73 -14.51 -2.77
CA GLU A 9 -10.66 -15.22 -2.03
C GLU A 9 -10.30 -16.61 -2.59
N ASP A 10 -11.23 -17.30 -3.26
CA ASP A 10 -11.01 -18.62 -3.85
C ASP A 10 -10.98 -18.60 -5.39
N SER A 11 -10.91 -17.42 -5.99
CA SER A 11 -11.05 -17.24 -7.43
C SER A 11 -9.73 -16.81 -8.05
N ASN A 12 -9.31 -17.49 -9.13
CA ASN A 12 -8.10 -17.14 -9.88
C ASN A 12 -8.34 -15.88 -10.72
N ILE A 13 -8.21 -14.69 -10.10
CA ILE A 13 -8.21 -13.42 -10.82
C ILE A 13 -6.78 -13.12 -11.25
N ARG A 14 -6.55 -13.07 -12.54
CA ARG A 14 -5.24 -12.68 -13.08
C ARG A 14 -5.00 -11.20 -12.80
N SER A 15 -3.78 -10.90 -12.37
CA SER A 15 -3.34 -9.54 -12.08
C SER A 15 -1.89 -9.33 -12.51
N ILE A 16 -1.51 -8.08 -12.70
CA ILE A 16 -0.13 -7.66 -12.93
C ILE A 16 0.18 -6.46 -12.03
N TYR A 17 1.37 -6.43 -11.48
CA TYR A 17 1.87 -5.33 -10.69
C TYR A 17 2.72 -4.40 -11.57
N ASP A 18 2.41 -3.12 -11.56
CA ASP A 18 3.19 -2.06 -12.20
C ASP A 18 4.17 -1.50 -11.18
N GLU A 19 5.46 -1.77 -11.35
CA GLU A 19 6.50 -1.36 -10.41
C GLU A 19 6.75 0.15 -10.41
N GLU A 20 6.53 0.83 -11.55
CA GLU A 20 6.75 2.27 -11.67
C GLU A 20 5.65 3.05 -10.96
N LYS A 21 4.40 2.59 -11.08
CA LYS A 21 3.23 3.23 -10.47
C LYS A 21 2.88 2.67 -9.09
N GLU A 22 3.54 1.60 -8.69
CA GLU A 22 3.24 0.85 -7.44
C GLU A 22 1.77 0.42 -7.33
N ILE A 23 1.11 0.03 -8.44
CA ILE A 23 -0.30 -0.38 -8.45
C ILE A 23 -0.50 -1.74 -9.10
N TYR A 24 -1.57 -2.43 -8.67
CA TYR A 24 -2.05 -3.66 -9.31
C TYR A 24 -3.12 -3.37 -10.35
N TYR A 25 -3.00 -4.00 -11.50
CA TYR A 25 -4.05 -4.09 -12.51
C TYR A 25 -4.67 -5.49 -12.50
N PHE A 26 -5.98 -5.57 -12.50
CA PHE A 26 -6.75 -6.81 -12.43
C PHE A 26 -7.49 -7.07 -13.73
N SER A 27 -7.62 -8.35 -14.11
CA SER A 27 -8.41 -8.75 -15.28
C SER A 27 -9.88 -8.45 -15.07
N VAL A 28 -10.42 -7.54 -15.87
CA VAL A 28 -11.86 -7.17 -15.83
C VAL A 28 -12.74 -8.38 -16.17
N VAL A 29 -12.33 -9.18 -17.15
CA VAL A 29 -13.12 -10.33 -17.61
C VAL A 29 -13.21 -11.42 -16.55
N ASP A 30 -12.10 -11.66 -15.79
CA ASP A 30 -12.09 -12.66 -14.72
C ASP A 30 -13.04 -12.27 -13.58
N ILE A 31 -13.01 -10.99 -13.20
CA ILE A 31 -13.93 -10.45 -12.18
C ILE A 31 -15.39 -10.57 -12.63
N ILE A 32 -15.67 -10.21 -13.87
CA ILE A 32 -17.02 -10.32 -14.43
C ILE A 32 -17.46 -11.79 -14.46
N ALA A 33 -16.58 -12.73 -14.84
CA ALA A 33 -16.88 -14.16 -14.86
C ALA A 33 -17.40 -14.65 -13.51
N ILE A 34 -16.73 -14.23 -12.42
CA ILE A 34 -17.14 -14.55 -11.06
C ILE A 34 -18.49 -13.92 -10.71
N LEU A 35 -18.68 -12.65 -11.05
CA LEU A 35 -19.88 -11.91 -10.67
C LEU A 35 -21.13 -12.42 -11.37
N ILE A 36 -21.04 -12.84 -12.65
CA ILE A 36 -22.19 -13.32 -13.42
C ILE A 36 -22.27 -14.85 -13.51
N GLU A 37 -21.34 -15.56 -12.83
CA GLU A 37 -21.27 -17.04 -12.79
C GLU A 37 -21.25 -17.68 -14.18
N LYS A 38 -20.40 -17.15 -15.06
CA LYS A 38 -20.20 -17.66 -16.42
C LYS A 38 -18.74 -17.96 -16.69
N ASP A 39 -18.49 -18.77 -17.69
CA ASP A 39 -17.18 -19.02 -18.23
C ASP A 39 -16.53 -17.74 -18.80
N TYR A 40 -15.24 -17.83 -19.11
CA TYR A 40 -14.47 -16.69 -19.63
C TYR A 40 -15.09 -16.11 -20.93
N GLN A 41 -15.61 -16.94 -21.82
CA GLN A 41 -16.20 -16.49 -23.09
C GLN A 41 -17.54 -15.76 -22.87
N GLY A 42 -18.37 -16.29 -21.97
CA GLY A 42 -19.61 -15.63 -21.54
C GLY A 42 -19.34 -14.28 -20.88
N ALA A 43 -18.35 -14.21 -20.00
CA ALA A 43 -17.93 -12.96 -19.35
C ALA A 43 -17.37 -11.94 -20.35
N ARG A 44 -16.58 -12.37 -21.33
CA ARG A 44 -16.07 -11.51 -22.41
C ARG A 44 -17.17 -10.91 -23.27
N LYS A 45 -18.18 -11.71 -23.63
CA LYS A 45 -19.37 -11.22 -24.36
C LYS A 45 -20.14 -10.20 -23.53
N TYR A 46 -20.38 -10.50 -22.25
CA TYR A 46 -21.04 -9.60 -21.31
C TYR A 46 -20.30 -8.28 -21.16
N TRP A 47 -18.96 -8.33 -20.98
CA TRP A 47 -18.12 -7.14 -20.85
C TRP A 47 -18.22 -6.23 -22.08
N LYS A 48 -18.25 -6.80 -23.28
CA LYS A 48 -18.44 -6.02 -24.52
C LYS A 48 -19.75 -5.24 -24.50
N VAL A 49 -20.86 -5.87 -24.07
CA VAL A 49 -22.17 -5.23 -23.97
C VAL A 49 -22.17 -4.18 -22.86
N LEU A 50 -21.60 -4.50 -21.70
CA LEU A 50 -21.50 -3.59 -20.56
C LEU A 50 -20.70 -2.33 -20.91
N LYS A 51 -19.57 -2.45 -21.60
CA LYS A 51 -18.81 -1.29 -22.13
C LYS A 51 -19.68 -0.37 -22.97
N GLY A 52 -20.44 -0.92 -23.91
CA GLY A 52 -21.32 -0.14 -24.75
C GLY A 52 -22.43 0.60 -23.98
N ARG A 53 -22.95 -0.02 -22.90
CA ARG A 53 -23.94 0.62 -22.03
C ARG A 53 -23.31 1.75 -21.20
N ILE A 54 -22.14 1.52 -20.59
CA ILE A 54 -21.39 2.51 -19.80
C ILE A 54 -21.09 3.75 -20.63
N VAL A 55 -20.66 3.57 -21.89
CA VAL A 55 -20.41 4.68 -22.83
C VAL A 55 -21.70 5.46 -23.12
N LYS A 56 -22.82 4.77 -23.38
CA LYS A 56 -24.11 5.41 -23.60
C LYS A 56 -24.65 6.19 -22.40
N GLU A 57 -24.30 5.76 -21.19
CA GLU A 57 -24.61 6.43 -19.94
C GLU A 57 -23.70 7.66 -19.67
N GLY A 58 -22.77 7.99 -20.58
CA GLY A 58 -21.86 9.15 -20.46
C GLY A 58 -20.60 8.88 -19.65
N ASN A 59 -20.37 7.65 -19.18
CA ASN A 59 -19.19 7.29 -18.37
C ASN A 59 -17.99 6.80 -19.22
N ASN A 60 -17.59 7.59 -20.21
CA ASN A 60 -16.49 7.23 -21.12
C ASN A 60 -15.17 7.01 -20.38
N GLU A 61 -14.88 7.79 -19.34
CA GLU A 61 -13.68 7.69 -18.53
C GLU A 61 -13.50 6.28 -17.95
N LEU A 62 -14.57 5.64 -17.51
CA LEU A 62 -14.52 4.29 -16.96
C LEU A 62 -14.00 3.26 -17.97
N VAL A 63 -14.33 3.40 -19.23
CA VAL A 63 -13.86 2.52 -20.31
C VAL A 63 -12.43 2.88 -20.73
N THR A 64 -12.10 4.17 -20.74
CA THR A 64 -10.75 4.67 -21.07
C THR A 64 -9.71 4.24 -20.04
N ASN A 65 -10.11 4.12 -18.75
CA ASN A 65 -9.25 3.63 -17.67
C ASN A 65 -9.06 2.10 -17.67
N CYS A 66 -9.61 1.39 -18.67
CA CYS A 66 -9.33 -0.02 -18.91
C CYS A 66 -8.21 -0.16 -19.95
N TYR A 67 -7.07 -0.68 -19.53
CA TYR A 67 -5.91 -0.89 -20.38
C TYR A 67 -5.91 -2.29 -20.97
N GLN A 68 -5.21 -2.50 -22.10
CA GLN A 68 -4.98 -3.83 -22.65
C GLN A 68 -3.56 -4.30 -22.35
N LEU A 69 -3.42 -5.25 -21.44
CA LEU A 69 -2.15 -5.87 -21.09
C LEU A 69 -2.14 -7.36 -21.47
N LYS A 70 -0.93 -7.91 -21.68
CA LYS A 70 -0.75 -9.34 -21.94
C LYS A 70 -0.70 -10.09 -20.60
N LEU A 71 -1.76 -10.83 -20.27
CA LEU A 71 -1.81 -11.71 -19.11
C LEU A 71 -1.67 -13.18 -19.54
N GLU A 72 -1.00 -13.97 -18.70
CA GLU A 72 -0.87 -15.40 -18.89
C GLU A 72 -2.22 -16.09 -18.72
N SER A 73 -2.50 -17.08 -19.57
CA SER A 73 -3.71 -17.89 -19.53
C SER A 73 -3.37 -19.31 -19.04
N THR A 74 -4.38 -20.12 -18.78
CA THR A 74 -4.24 -21.51 -18.32
C THR A 74 -3.49 -22.43 -19.29
N ASP A 75 -3.37 -22.02 -20.56
CA ASP A 75 -2.57 -22.72 -21.58
C ASP A 75 -1.09 -22.28 -21.62
N GLY A 76 -0.66 -21.42 -20.67
CA GLY A 76 0.71 -20.86 -20.59
C GLY A 76 0.99 -19.76 -21.61
N LYS A 77 0.05 -19.39 -22.48
CA LYS A 77 0.23 -18.33 -23.45
C LYS A 77 -0.27 -16.98 -22.90
N LYS A 78 0.33 -15.89 -23.39
CA LYS A 78 -0.05 -14.53 -23.00
C LYS A 78 -1.00 -13.91 -24.02
N TYR A 79 -2.19 -13.53 -23.56
CA TYR A 79 -3.23 -12.89 -24.36
C TYR A 79 -3.51 -11.47 -23.91
N LYS A 80 -3.82 -10.59 -24.89
CA LYS A 80 -4.34 -9.24 -24.59
C LYS A 80 -5.65 -9.33 -23.83
N THR A 81 -5.67 -8.77 -22.65
CA THR A 81 -6.82 -8.82 -21.72
C THR A 81 -7.07 -7.41 -21.20
N ASP A 82 -8.36 -7.02 -21.14
CA ASP A 82 -8.73 -5.75 -20.52
C ASP A 82 -8.47 -5.83 -19.01
N VAL A 83 -7.66 -4.91 -18.51
CA VAL A 83 -7.30 -4.79 -17.10
C VAL A 83 -7.61 -3.40 -16.59
N ALA A 84 -7.87 -3.27 -15.30
CA ALA A 84 -8.11 -2.00 -14.65
C ALA A 84 -7.55 -2.00 -13.22
N ASP A 85 -7.30 -0.80 -12.69
CA ASP A 85 -6.96 -0.61 -11.28
C ASP A 85 -8.17 -0.89 -10.37
N ILE A 86 -7.92 -0.98 -9.09
CA ILE A 86 -8.96 -1.34 -8.11
C ILE A 86 -10.12 -0.32 -8.06
N LYS A 87 -9.84 0.97 -8.27
CA LYS A 87 -10.86 2.03 -8.31
C LYS A 87 -11.83 1.81 -9.48
N THR A 88 -11.28 1.58 -10.65
CA THR A 88 -12.05 1.28 -11.87
C THR A 88 -12.82 -0.03 -11.75
N ILE A 89 -12.21 -1.07 -11.16
CA ILE A 89 -12.88 -2.35 -10.87
C ILE A 89 -14.09 -2.14 -9.96
N PHE A 90 -13.97 -1.41 -8.86
CA PHE A 90 -15.11 -1.13 -7.98
C PHE A 90 -16.24 -0.41 -8.72
N ARG A 91 -15.92 0.50 -9.62
CA ARG A 91 -16.94 1.21 -10.43
C ARG A 91 -17.61 0.28 -11.43
N ILE A 92 -16.85 -0.64 -12.05
CA ILE A 92 -17.41 -1.68 -12.95
C ILE A 92 -18.36 -2.59 -12.17
N ILE A 93 -17.98 -3.06 -10.96
CA ILE A 93 -18.80 -3.92 -10.11
C ILE A 93 -20.15 -3.27 -9.79
N GLN A 94 -20.18 -1.96 -9.53
CA GLN A 94 -21.41 -1.22 -9.29
C GLN A 94 -22.37 -1.28 -10.50
N SER A 95 -21.83 -1.37 -11.72
CA SER A 95 -22.59 -1.43 -12.97
C SER A 95 -23.08 -2.84 -13.34
N VAL A 96 -22.65 -3.89 -12.60
CA VAL A 96 -23.07 -5.27 -12.84
C VAL A 96 -24.28 -5.62 -11.98
N PRO A 97 -25.47 -5.89 -12.55
CA PRO A 97 -26.65 -6.34 -11.82
C PRO A 97 -26.56 -7.84 -11.54
N SER A 98 -25.88 -8.21 -10.45
CA SER A 98 -25.66 -9.59 -10.02
C SER A 98 -25.81 -9.72 -8.51
N LYS A 99 -26.40 -10.85 -8.07
CA LYS A 99 -26.49 -11.19 -6.64
C LYS A 99 -25.11 -11.31 -6.00
N LYS A 100 -24.08 -11.76 -6.74
CA LYS A 100 -22.69 -11.83 -6.25
C LYS A 100 -22.01 -10.46 -6.17
N ALA A 101 -22.45 -9.47 -6.91
CA ALA A 101 -21.96 -8.10 -6.79
C ALA A 101 -22.52 -7.38 -5.56
N GLU A 102 -23.69 -7.80 -5.06
CA GLU A 102 -24.41 -7.11 -4.01
C GLU A 102 -23.63 -6.95 -2.69
N PRO A 103 -22.96 -7.99 -2.16
CA PRO A 103 -22.15 -7.83 -0.93
C PRO A 103 -21.03 -6.79 -1.08
N ILE A 104 -20.43 -6.69 -2.27
CA ILE A 104 -19.38 -5.70 -2.55
C ILE A 104 -19.97 -4.30 -2.63
N LYS A 105 -21.16 -4.15 -3.26
CA LYS A 105 -21.87 -2.86 -3.31
C LYS A 105 -22.25 -2.36 -1.92
N GLN A 106 -22.75 -3.25 -1.06
CA GLN A 106 -23.08 -2.94 0.34
C GLN A 106 -21.84 -2.54 1.12
N TRP A 107 -20.72 -3.27 0.94
CA TRP A 107 -19.45 -2.91 1.57
C TRP A 107 -18.95 -1.53 1.10
N LEU A 108 -19.03 -1.22 -0.19
CA LEU A 108 -18.66 0.10 -0.72
C LEU A 108 -19.55 1.22 -0.13
N ALA A 109 -20.85 0.97 0.00
CA ALA A 109 -21.78 1.91 0.63
C ALA A 109 -21.43 2.14 2.10
N LYS A 110 -21.11 1.06 2.84
CA LYS A 110 -20.66 1.14 4.23
C LYS A 110 -19.37 1.95 4.37
N VAL A 111 -18.34 1.66 3.55
CA VAL A 111 -17.06 2.39 3.57
C VAL A 111 -17.29 3.87 3.25
N GLY A 112 -18.15 4.18 2.27
CA GLY A 112 -18.52 5.54 1.94
C GLY A 112 -19.21 6.26 3.11
N HIS A 113 -20.14 5.58 3.78
CA HIS A 113 -20.81 6.12 4.96
C HIS A 113 -19.83 6.36 6.13
N GLU A 114 -18.97 5.40 6.44
CA GLU A 114 -17.93 5.56 7.46
C GLU A 114 -17.04 6.77 7.14
N ARG A 115 -16.67 6.98 5.89
CA ARG A 115 -15.88 8.14 5.48
C ARG A 115 -16.61 9.47 5.68
N VAL A 116 -17.90 9.52 5.41
CA VAL A 116 -18.73 10.72 5.69
C VAL A 116 -18.79 11.00 7.19
N GLN A 117 -18.90 9.97 8.03
CA GLN A 117 -18.86 10.13 9.48
C GLN A 117 -17.49 10.65 9.95
N GLU A 118 -16.38 10.15 9.41
CA GLU A 118 -15.03 10.65 9.71
C GLU A 118 -14.83 12.12 9.33
N MET A 119 -15.54 12.63 8.32
CA MET A 119 -15.51 14.06 7.99
C MET A 119 -16.20 14.92 9.04
N ALA A 120 -17.20 14.38 9.74
CA ALA A 120 -17.90 15.04 10.83
C ALA A 120 -17.14 14.92 12.17
N ASP A 121 -16.53 13.75 12.40
CA ASP A 121 -15.70 13.47 13.59
C ASP A 121 -14.39 12.76 13.17
N PRO A 122 -13.31 13.51 12.93
CA PRO A 122 -12.01 12.96 12.52
C PRO A 122 -11.37 12.01 13.52
N SER A 123 -11.79 12.02 14.81
CA SER A 123 -11.24 11.12 15.84
C SER A 123 -11.54 9.65 15.52
N THR A 124 -12.68 9.39 14.89
CA THR A 124 -13.10 8.03 14.49
C THR A 124 -12.15 7.39 13.46
N ALA A 125 -11.48 8.20 12.63
CA ALA A 125 -10.44 7.71 11.71
C ALA A 125 -9.20 7.21 12.47
N ILE A 126 -8.82 7.87 13.57
CA ILE A 126 -7.69 7.49 14.43
C ILE A 126 -8.04 6.17 15.14
N ASP A 127 -9.24 6.06 15.70
CA ASP A 127 -9.70 4.84 16.37
C ASP A 127 -9.75 3.67 15.39
N ARG A 128 -10.28 3.87 14.19
CA ARG A 128 -10.29 2.86 13.12
C ARG A 128 -8.88 2.41 12.74
N ALA A 129 -7.92 3.34 12.66
CA ALA A 129 -6.53 3.00 12.36
C ALA A 129 -5.92 2.16 13.50
N ARG A 130 -6.15 2.54 14.77
CA ARG A 130 -5.72 1.79 15.95
C ARG A 130 -6.30 0.38 15.96
N ASP A 131 -7.60 0.24 15.74
CA ASP A 131 -8.28 -1.05 15.66
C ASP A 131 -7.77 -1.93 14.53
N THR A 132 -7.43 -1.32 13.38
CA THR A 132 -6.85 -2.04 12.26
C THR A 132 -5.49 -2.63 12.64
N TYR A 133 -4.61 -1.87 13.27
CA TYR A 133 -3.31 -2.37 13.74
C TYR A 133 -3.47 -3.46 14.82
N LYS A 134 -4.43 -3.32 15.77
CA LYS A 134 -4.74 -4.38 16.75
C LYS A 134 -5.17 -5.67 16.07
N LYS A 135 -6.06 -5.60 15.06
CA LYS A 135 -6.49 -6.77 14.27
C LYS A 135 -5.35 -7.43 13.50
N LEU A 136 -4.31 -6.67 13.16
CA LEU A 136 -3.08 -7.16 12.55
C LEU A 136 -2.08 -7.72 13.57
N GLY A 137 -2.43 -7.75 14.86
CA GLY A 137 -1.61 -8.32 15.94
C GLY A 137 -0.55 -7.38 16.49
N ARG A 138 -0.67 -6.05 16.26
CA ARG A 138 0.26 -5.06 16.80
C ARG A 138 -0.04 -4.80 18.28
N SER A 139 1.04 -4.66 19.10
CA SER A 139 0.91 -4.24 20.49
C SER A 139 0.53 -2.77 20.60
N ASP A 140 -0.07 -2.39 21.74
CA ASP A 140 -0.40 -0.98 21.98
C ASP A 140 0.86 -0.10 21.96
N LYS A 141 1.99 -0.56 22.51
CA LYS A 141 3.28 0.16 22.45
C LYS A 141 3.74 0.42 21.01
N TRP A 142 3.67 -0.61 20.16
CA TRP A 142 4.02 -0.47 18.76
C TRP A 142 3.11 0.55 18.05
N ILE A 143 1.80 0.52 18.33
CA ILE A 143 0.82 1.44 17.74
C ILE A 143 1.11 2.89 18.16
N GLU A 144 1.41 3.12 19.44
CA GLU A 144 1.78 4.43 19.95
C GLU A 144 3.07 4.95 19.30
N GLN A 145 4.09 4.11 19.17
CA GLN A 145 5.33 4.46 18.49
C GLN A 145 5.08 4.77 17.01
N ARG A 146 4.22 3.99 16.34
CA ARG A 146 3.88 4.22 14.93
C ARG A 146 3.17 5.57 14.72
N PHE A 147 2.24 5.94 15.61
CA PHE A 147 1.57 7.24 15.55
C PHE A 147 2.51 8.40 15.89
N SER A 148 3.34 8.26 16.92
CA SER A 148 4.36 9.25 17.27
C SER A 148 5.34 9.49 16.11
N GLY A 149 5.81 8.41 15.48
CA GLY A 149 6.66 8.49 14.29
C GLY A 149 5.96 9.20 13.13
N GLN A 150 4.65 9.01 12.95
CA GLN A 150 3.89 9.73 11.93
C GLN A 150 3.83 11.25 12.20
N GLN A 151 3.66 11.66 13.47
CA GLN A 151 3.69 13.07 13.85
C GLN A 151 5.08 13.69 13.61
N THR A 152 6.15 12.98 13.98
CA THR A 152 7.53 13.42 13.73
C THR A 152 7.77 13.62 12.25
N ARG A 153 7.32 12.68 11.43
CA ARG A 153 7.38 12.75 9.97
C ARG A 153 6.63 13.96 9.41
N ASN A 154 5.39 14.18 9.87
CA ASN A 154 4.58 15.29 9.40
C ASN A 154 5.27 16.64 9.67
N LYS A 155 5.79 16.85 10.89
CA LYS A 155 6.54 18.06 11.25
C LYS A 155 7.76 18.31 10.33
N LEU A 156 8.49 17.24 9.98
CA LEU A 156 9.62 17.35 9.04
C LEU A 156 9.16 17.72 7.64
N THR A 157 8.11 17.05 7.13
CA THR A 157 7.59 17.33 5.79
C THR A 157 6.94 18.70 5.69
N ASP A 158 6.32 19.19 6.76
CA ASP A 158 5.77 20.54 6.81
C ASP A 158 6.89 21.58 6.80
N TYR A 159 7.98 21.36 7.59
CA TYR A 159 9.17 22.18 7.50
C TYR A 159 9.70 22.28 6.05
N TRP A 160 9.83 21.13 5.37
CA TRP A 160 10.30 21.09 3.98
C TRP A 160 9.41 21.90 3.04
N LYS A 161 8.08 21.78 3.15
CA LYS A 161 7.12 22.55 2.33
C LYS A 161 7.28 24.05 2.52
N ASP A 162 7.48 24.47 3.78
CA ASP A 162 7.65 25.89 4.13
C ASP A 162 9.02 26.42 3.69
N HIS A 163 9.96 25.54 3.31
CA HIS A 163 11.35 25.85 2.93
C HIS A 163 11.69 25.36 1.52
N GLU A 164 10.83 25.63 0.55
CA GLU A 164 11.05 25.48 -0.90
C GLU A 164 11.19 24.04 -1.40
N ILE A 165 10.71 23.03 -0.67
CA ILE A 165 10.56 21.67 -1.18
C ILE A 165 9.13 21.50 -1.68
N THR A 166 8.93 21.49 -3.01
CA THR A 166 7.59 21.48 -3.62
C THR A 166 7.30 20.18 -4.37
N GLU A 167 8.30 19.57 -4.98
CA GLU A 167 8.12 18.41 -5.83
C GLU A 167 8.13 17.12 -5.03
N SER A 168 7.24 16.19 -5.36
CA SER A 168 7.12 14.88 -4.68
C SER A 168 8.42 14.07 -4.73
N GLU A 169 9.19 14.22 -5.81
CA GLU A 169 10.50 13.57 -6.00
C GLU A 169 11.53 14.10 -5.00
N GLU A 170 11.51 15.37 -4.66
CA GLU A 170 12.42 15.96 -3.67
C GLU A 170 12.17 15.38 -2.27
N PHE A 171 10.89 15.24 -1.86
CA PHE A 171 10.51 14.55 -0.63
C PHE A 171 10.99 13.11 -0.62
N ALA A 172 10.87 12.40 -1.73
CA ALA A 172 11.33 11.03 -1.86
C ALA A 172 12.87 10.93 -1.73
N ILE A 173 13.60 11.83 -2.38
CA ILE A 173 15.07 11.91 -2.30
C ILE A 173 15.52 12.16 -0.86
N LEU A 174 14.97 13.18 -0.18
CA LEU A 174 15.34 13.52 1.20
C LEU A 174 15.02 12.39 2.15
N THR A 175 13.83 11.78 1.99
CA THR A 175 13.44 10.61 2.79
C THR A 175 14.40 9.45 2.61
N ASN A 176 14.79 9.17 1.37
CA ASN A 176 15.71 8.06 1.10
C ASN A 176 17.11 8.33 1.67
N ILE A 177 17.60 9.58 1.62
CA ILE A 177 18.87 9.95 2.25
C ILE A 177 18.82 9.71 3.75
N ILE A 178 17.80 10.23 4.46
CA ILE A 178 17.65 10.01 5.90
C ILE A 178 17.66 8.51 6.21
N HIS A 179 16.84 7.76 5.45
CA HIS A 179 16.68 6.32 5.67
C HIS A 179 17.99 5.56 5.45
N GLN A 180 18.69 5.85 4.36
CA GLN A 180 19.96 5.21 4.02
C GLN A 180 21.07 5.53 5.02
N GLU A 181 21.13 6.77 5.50
CA GLU A 181 22.15 7.18 6.47
C GLU A 181 21.99 6.43 7.80
N TRP A 182 20.78 6.30 8.35
CA TRP A 182 20.62 5.63 9.63
C TRP A 182 20.59 4.11 9.53
N SER A 183 19.97 3.55 8.49
CA SER A 183 19.74 2.10 8.37
C SER A 183 20.87 1.37 7.64
N GLY A 184 21.58 2.07 6.75
CA GLY A 184 22.54 1.50 5.81
C GLY A 184 21.89 0.97 4.51
N LEU A 185 20.57 1.09 4.37
CA LEU A 185 19.78 0.61 3.23
C LEU A 185 18.94 1.74 2.64
N SER A 186 18.77 1.77 1.32
CA SER A 186 17.73 2.58 0.71
C SER A 186 16.35 2.05 1.13
N VAL A 187 15.32 2.87 1.00
CA VAL A 187 13.92 2.45 1.28
C VAL A 187 13.54 1.22 0.45
N LYS A 188 13.97 1.15 -0.82
CA LYS A 188 13.71 0.01 -1.72
C LYS A 188 14.42 -1.26 -1.25
N GLU A 189 15.70 -1.16 -0.88
CA GLU A 189 16.46 -2.30 -0.34
C GLU A 189 15.87 -2.80 0.97
N HIS A 190 15.44 -1.91 1.87
CA HIS A 190 14.80 -2.32 3.12
C HIS A 190 13.43 -2.97 2.88
N LYS A 191 12.62 -2.47 1.94
CA LYS A 191 11.40 -3.17 1.49
C LYS A 191 11.74 -4.58 0.99
N ASN A 192 12.75 -4.72 0.14
CA ASN A 192 13.18 -6.02 -0.40
C ASN A 192 13.65 -6.97 0.71
N LEU A 193 14.45 -6.48 1.68
CA LEU A 193 14.90 -7.26 2.83
C LEU A 193 13.72 -7.85 3.62
N LYS A 194 12.62 -7.09 3.75
CA LYS A 194 11.38 -7.51 4.43
C LYS A 194 10.39 -8.27 3.51
N GLY A 195 10.73 -8.54 2.25
CA GLY A 195 9.85 -9.21 1.28
C GLY A 195 8.62 -8.40 0.88
N LEU A 196 8.68 -7.07 0.98
CA LEU A 196 7.58 -6.16 0.65
C LEU A 196 7.60 -5.78 -0.83
N LYS A 197 6.42 -5.53 -1.38
CA LYS A 197 6.22 -4.97 -2.74
C LYS A 197 5.70 -3.54 -2.66
N SER A 198 4.39 -3.37 -2.56
CA SER A 198 3.70 -2.07 -2.48
C SER A 198 3.36 -1.64 -1.05
N GLN A 199 3.61 -2.49 -0.06
CA GLN A 199 3.25 -2.21 1.32
C GLN A 199 4.07 -1.04 1.89
N ASN A 200 3.49 -0.33 2.87
CA ASN A 200 4.20 0.72 3.58
C ASN A 200 5.28 0.09 4.48
N LEU A 201 6.55 0.44 4.25
CA LEU A 201 7.69 -0.11 5.00
C LEU A 201 7.53 0.04 6.52
N ARG A 202 7.05 1.22 6.99
CA ARG A 202 6.90 1.49 8.44
C ARG A 202 5.88 0.58 9.12
N ASP A 203 4.87 0.10 8.41
CA ASP A 203 3.89 -0.82 8.96
C ASP A 203 4.45 -2.24 9.16
N HIS A 204 5.64 -2.50 8.60
CA HIS A 204 6.37 -3.76 8.70
C HIS A 204 7.69 -3.65 9.49
N MET A 205 7.96 -2.50 10.08
CA MET A 205 9.10 -2.26 10.95
C MET A 205 8.84 -2.78 12.37
N SER A 206 9.90 -3.21 13.06
CA SER A 206 9.90 -3.45 14.49
C SER A 206 9.76 -2.14 15.27
N GLU A 207 9.51 -2.22 16.59
CA GLU A 207 9.47 -1.03 17.45
C GLU A 207 10.81 -0.28 17.42
N ALA A 208 11.93 -1.00 17.47
CA ALA A 208 13.27 -0.40 17.41
C ALA A 208 13.50 0.33 16.07
N GLU A 209 13.16 -0.29 14.94
CA GLU A 209 13.27 0.35 13.62
C GLU A 209 12.43 1.63 13.53
N LEU A 210 11.22 1.64 14.12
CA LEU A 210 10.36 2.83 14.17
C LEU A 210 11.00 3.95 15.01
N ILE A 211 11.61 3.61 16.16
CA ILE A 211 12.26 4.57 17.05
C ILE A 211 13.46 5.22 16.33
N PHE A 212 14.34 4.42 15.72
CA PHE A 212 15.50 4.97 15.01
C PHE A 212 15.12 5.75 13.77
N THR A 213 14.05 5.36 13.06
CA THR A 213 13.49 6.16 11.98
C THR A 213 13.00 7.53 12.49
N ALA A 214 12.24 7.55 13.59
CA ALA A 214 11.75 8.79 14.18
C ALA A 214 12.89 9.68 14.71
N LEU A 215 13.92 9.10 15.30
CA LEU A 215 15.13 9.81 15.75
C LEU A 215 15.85 10.49 14.56
N ALA A 216 16.01 9.75 13.45
CA ALA A 216 16.64 10.30 12.24
C ALA A 216 15.84 11.47 11.66
N GLU A 217 14.51 11.33 11.59
CA GLU A 217 13.61 12.37 11.09
C GLU A 217 13.57 13.60 12.02
N LEU A 218 13.51 13.39 13.34
CA LEU A 218 13.59 14.46 14.33
C LEU A 218 14.92 15.22 14.25
N SER A 219 16.03 14.48 14.24
CA SER A 219 17.38 15.08 14.17
C SER A 219 17.57 15.86 12.87
N THR A 220 17.07 15.33 11.75
CA THR A 220 17.10 16.03 10.46
C THR A 220 16.37 17.37 10.55
N ARG A 221 15.14 17.38 11.10
CA ARG A 221 14.36 18.59 11.26
C ARG A 221 15.06 19.62 12.14
N GLN A 222 15.58 19.20 13.30
CA GLN A 222 16.28 20.09 14.22
C GLN A 222 17.55 20.69 13.59
N VAL A 223 18.31 19.91 12.83
CA VAL A 223 19.48 20.39 12.10
C VAL A 223 19.07 21.37 10.99
N ALA A 224 17.99 21.07 10.28
CA ALA A 224 17.47 21.95 9.23
C ALA A 224 16.98 23.29 9.80
N GLU A 225 16.19 23.26 10.88
CA GLU A 225 15.70 24.44 11.60
C GLU A 225 16.86 25.30 12.12
N ASN A 226 17.86 24.68 12.76
CA ASN A 226 19.00 25.41 13.32
C ASN A 226 19.89 26.08 12.25
N ASN A 227 19.93 25.50 11.05
CA ASN A 227 20.71 26.02 9.93
C ASN A 227 19.88 26.85 8.94
N GLU A 228 18.59 27.08 9.22
CA GLU A 228 17.64 27.76 8.34
C GLU A 228 17.66 27.18 6.91
N ALA A 229 17.77 25.84 6.80
CA ALA A 229 18.02 25.13 5.55
C ALA A 229 16.85 25.29 4.56
N THR A 230 17.13 25.86 3.37
CA THR A 230 16.16 26.14 2.33
C THR A 230 16.53 25.40 1.03
N GLY A 231 15.53 24.92 0.32
CA GLY A 231 15.71 24.17 -0.93
C GLY A 231 16.38 22.79 -0.75
N LEU A 232 16.47 22.07 -1.85
CA LEU A 232 16.88 20.66 -1.85
C LEU A 232 18.31 20.44 -1.34
N ASN A 233 19.25 21.28 -1.74
CA ASN A 233 20.67 21.02 -1.45
C ASN A 233 21.02 21.19 0.04
N GLU A 234 20.44 22.18 0.71
CA GLU A 234 20.68 22.40 2.14
C GLU A 234 19.96 21.36 2.97
N ASN A 235 18.73 21.00 2.61
CA ASN A 235 17.99 19.92 3.24
C ASN A 235 18.65 18.55 3.04
N LYS A 236 19.36 18.28 1.93
CA LYS A 236 20.20 17.08 1.78
C LYS A 236 21.33 17.04 2.81
N LYS A 237 21.97 18.19 3.12
CA LYS A 237 23.02 18.24 4.15
C LYS A 237 22.43 17.95 5.54
N ALA A 238 21.30 18.59 5.87
CA ALA A 238 20.60 18.34 7.12
C ALA A 238 20.15 16.88 7.25
N ALA A 239 19.64 16.26 6.17
CA ALA A 239 19.24 14.86 6.11
C ALA A 239 20.40 13.90 6.40
N LYS A 240 21.58 14.15 5.84
CA LYS A 240 22.80 13.37 6.13
C LYS A 240 23.22 13.49 7.58
N ILE A 241 23.25 14.70 8.14
CA ILE A 241 23.65 14.93 9.53
C ILE A 241 22.66 14.26 10.48
N GLY A 242 21.34 14.47 10.28
CA GLY A 242 20.29 13.89 11.12
C GLY A 242 20.26 12.37 11.05
N GLY A 243 20.38 11.80 9.85
CA GLY A 243 20.51 10.35 9.65
C GLY A 243 21.74 9.78 10.33
N ASN A 244 22.89 10.46 10.26
CA ASN A 244 24.13 10.03 10.92
C ASN A 244 24.05 10.08 12.46
N ILE A 245 23.31 11.02 13.05
CA ILE A 245 23.02 11.03 14.50
C ILE A 245 22.33 9.74 14.92
N ALA A 246 21.27 9.36 14.20
CA ALA A 246 20.55 8.13 14.48
C ALA A 246 21.40 6.87 14.19
N LYS A 247 22.24 6.90 13.17
CA LYS A 247 23.20 5.83 12.88
C LYS A 247 24.11 5.54 14.05
N ARG A 248 24.77 6.57 14.58
CA ARG A 248 25.68 6.42 15.73
C ARG A 248 24.97 5.88 16.98
N ALA A 249 23.76 6.39 17.24
CA ALA A 249 22.94 5.89 18.33
C ALA A 249 22.55 4.41 18.13
N LYS A 250 22.22 4.02 16.88
CA LYS A 250 21.94 2.62 16.52
C LYS A 250 23.17 1.73 16.73
N GLU A 251 24.33 2.16 16.29
CA GLU A 251 25.58 1.40 16.41
C GLU A 251 25.93 1.16 17.88
N ASP A 252 25.84 2.18 18.75
CA ASP A 252 26.05 2.04 20.19
C ASP A 252 25.00 1.11 20.83
N PHE A 253 23.74 1.21 20.40
CA PHE A 253 22.68 0.31 20.86
C PHE A 253 22.98 -1.15 20.48
N GLU A 254 23.32 -1.42 19.22
CA GLU A 254 23.63 -2.76 18.72
C GLU A 254 24.87 -3.36 19.42
N GLU A 255 25.88 -2.55 19.66
CA GLU A 255 27.10 -2.98 20.39
C GLU A 255 26.80 -3.38 21.85
N ARG A 256 26.00 -2.58 22.55
CA ARG A 256 25.69 -2.83 23.98
C ARG A 256 24.66 -3.92 24.19
N THR A 257 23.72 -4.09 23.29
CA THR A 257 22.62 -5.06 23.44
C THR A 257 22.87 -6.37 22.72
N GLY A 258 23.77 -6.41 21.75
CA GLY A 258 24.00 -7.54 20.86
C GLY A 258 22.84 -7.77 19.87
N GLN A 259 21.83 -6.87 19.82
CA GLN A 259 20.66 -7.02 18.98
C GLN A 259 20.74 -6.12 17.76
N LYS A 260 20.50 -6.68 16.56
CA LYS A 260 20.39 -5.88 15.34
C LYS A 260 19.07 -5.14 15.29
N VAL A 261 19.13 -3.85 14.96
CA VAL A 261 17.93 -3.02 14.79
C VAL A 261 17.24 -3.31 13.47
N VAL A 262 18.02 -3.33 12.37
CA VAL A 262 17.48 -3.60 11.03
C VAL A 262 17.44 -5.11 10.81
N THR A 263 16.24 -5.66 10.60
CA THR A 263 16.02 -7.09 10.43
C THR A 263 15.13 -7.40 9.22
N SER A 264 15.13 -8.66 8.79
CA SER A 264 14.20 -9.16 7.76
C SER A 264 12.79 -9.44 8.28
N ASP A 265 12.57 -9.33 9.59
CA ASP A 265 11.25 -9.57 10.19
C ASP A 265 10.21 -8.62 9.59
N ASN A 266 9.07 -9.20 9.24
CA ASN A 266 7.96 -8.46 8.68
C ASN A 266 6.64 -8.89 9.33
N TYR A 267 5.54 -8.24 8.93
CA TYR A 267 4.21 -8.54 9.40
C TYR A 267 3.29 -8.81 8.21
N LEU A 268 3.79 -9.46 7.19
CA LEU A 268 2.97 -9.97 6.10
C LEU A 268 2.04 -11.07 6.63
N PRO A 269 0.82 -11.20 6.10
CA PRO A 269 -0.02 -12.35 6.38
C PRO A 269 0.75 -13.62 6.04
N THR A 270 0.74 -14.61 6.94
CA THR A 270 1.35 -15.92 6.68
C THR A 270 0.69 -16.52 5.44
N GLU A 271 1.45 -16.84 4.40
CA GLU A 271 0.94 -17.53 3.23
C GLU A 271 0.29 -18.84 3.68
N LYS A 272 -1.02 -18.98 3.45
CA LYS A 272 -1.68 -20.27 3.61
C LYS A 272 -1.08 -21.20 2.57
N LYS A 273 -0.27 -22.19 3.00
CA LYS A 273 0.18 -23.26 2.12
C LYS A 273 -1.06 -23.83 1.41
N PRO A 274 -1.05 -23.97 0.07
CA PRO A 274 -2.17 -24.58 -0.63
C PRO A 274 -2.44 -25.95 0.00
N LYS A 275 -3.69 -26.21 0.39
CA LYS A 275 -4.10 -27.53 0.88
C LYS A 275 -3.75 -28.51 -0.23
N GLN A 276 -2.82 -29.42 0.03
CA GLN A 276 -2.60 -30.58 -0.83
C GLN A 276 -3.93 -31.32 -0.95
N ILE A 277 -4.50 -31.32 -2.13
CA ILE A 277 -5.64 -32.17 -2.47
C ILE A 277 -5.10 -33.58 -2.37
N LYS A 278 -5.42 -34.31 -1.29
CA LYS A 278 -5.21 -35.75 -1.22
C LYS A 278 -6.13 -36.36 -2.28
N ASN A 279 -5.54 -36.75 -3.40
CA ASN A 279 -6.22 -37.68 -4.31
C ASN A 279 -6.58 -38.91 -3.49
N LYS A 280 -7.85 -39.09 -3.17
CA LYS A 280 -8.38 -40.43 -2.82
C LYS A 280 -8.36 -41.19 -4.13
N ALA A 281 -7.28 -41.96 -4.34
CA ALA A 281 -7.38 -43.20 -5.11
C ALA A 281 -8.02 -44.19 -4.16
N ASP A 282 -9.23 -44.59 -4.53
CA ASP A 282 -9.81 -45.94 -4.54
C ASP A 282 -11.32 -45.81 -4.76
#